data_01739298dbd6fd9409fe143e2119c537
#
_entry.id   01739298dbd6fd9409fe143e2119c537
#
_cell.length_a   1.000
_cell.length_b   1.000
_cell.length_c   1.000
_cell.angle_alpha   90.00
_cell.angle_beta   90.00
_cell.angle_gamma   90.00
#
_symmetry.space_group_name_H-M   'P 1'
#
loop_
_entity.id
_entity.type
_entity.pdbx_description
1 polymer ?
#
loop_
_entity_poly.entity_id
_entity_poly.type
_entity_poly.pdbx_seq_one_letter_code
_entity_poly.pdbx_strand_id
1 'polypeptide(L)'
;MTTDDPRIPMDDYDLARFMRKVVVDPSGCWLWTGWTNGWYGGFAFGHHKVYAHRVSYEHHVGPIPKGLTIDHLCKVKLCVNPEHLEAVTYHENLRRSDCWAGVSQYHRPDQSKCGAGLHDWIPENLKKNGSAWKCRLCHNLRNLEYKERKKCARTDLEAVHNGHRR
;
A
#
# COMPACT_ATOMS: atom_id res chain seq x y z
N MET A 1 7.14 12.81 5.96
CA MET A 1 8.15 12.45 6.97
C MET A 1 9.49 12.72 6.34
N THR A 2 10.17 13.77 6.77
CA THR A 2 11.45 14.23 6.24
C THR A 2 12.55 13.31 6.74
N THR A 3 13.48 12.95 5.86
CA THR A 3 14.62 12.07 6.10
C THR A 3 15.86 12.79 6.64
N ASP A 4 15.68 14.03 7.07
CA ASP A 4 16.76 14.81 7.69
C ASP A 4 16.93 14.48 9.18
N ASP A 5 16.95 13.17 9.52
CA ASP A 5 17.27 12.74 10.87
C ASP A 5 18.82 12.75 11.02
N PRO A 6 19.40 13.61 11.89
CA PRO A 6 20.85 13.71 12.06
C PRO A 6 21.51 12.44 12.63
N ARG A 7 20.71 11.43 12.94
CA ARG A 7 21.19 10.12 13.45
C ARG A 7 21.42 9.09 12.36
N ILE A 8 21.26 9.44 11.10
CA ILE A 8 21.58 8.58 9.96
C ILE A 8 22.84 9.16 9.28
N PRO A 9 23.90 8.34 9.10
CA PRO A 9 23.96 6.89 9.30
C PRO A 9 23.90 6.46 10.77
N MET A 10 23.37 5.25 11.03
CA MET A 10 23.28 4.66 12.37
C MET A 10 24.65 4.49 13.00
N ASP A 11 24.77 4.69 14.31
CA ASP A 11 25.91 4.25 15.08
C ASP A 11 25.91 2.72 15.27
N ASP A 12 26.99 2.17 15.83
CA ASP A 12 27.13 0.72 16.04
C ASP A 12 26.04 0.13 16.93
N TYR A 13 25.55 0.89 17.90
CA TYR A 13 24.48 0.46 18.79
C TYR A 13 23.14 0.37 18.06
N ASP A 14 22.77 1.39 17.30
CA ASP A 14 21.54 1.42 16.53
C ASP A 14 21.56 0.42 15.37
N LEU A 15 22.73 0.24 14.73
CA LEU A 15 22.92 -0.79 13.72
C LEU A 15 22.72 -2.19 14.30
N ALA A 16 23.30 -2.49 15.46
CA ALA A 16 23.11 -3.78 16.13
C ALA A 16 21.64 -4.01 16.52
N ARG A 17 20.93 -2.96 16.98
CA ARG A 17 19.46 -3.01 17.25
C ARG A 17 18.64 -3.24 15.98
N PHE A 18 19.04 -2.65 14.88
CA PHE A 18 18.41 -2.81 13.59
C PHE A 18 18.59 -4.24 13.07
N MET A 19 19.82 -4.74 13.02
CA MET A 19 20.16 -6.06 12.50
C MET A 19 19.54 -7.21 13.31
N ARG A 20 19.35 -7.05 14.62
CA ARG A 20 18.60 -8.05 15.42
C ARG A 20 17.14 -8.25 14.98
N LYS A 21 16.59 -7.35 14.16
CA LYS A 21 15.22 -7.42 13.62
C LYS A 21 15.21 -7.80 12.14
N VAL A 22 16.33 -8.27 11.63
CA VAL A 22 16.49 -8.69 10.24
C VAL A 22 16.71 -10.20 10.20
N VAL A 23 15.97 -10.86 9.32
CA VAL A 23 16.20 -12.28 8.97
C VAL A 23 16.53 -12.34 7.48
N VAL A 24 17.65 -12.96 7.16
CA VAL A 24 18.07 -13.15 5.76
C VAL A 24 17.33 -14.35 5.20
N ASP A 25 16.59 -14.12 4.13
CA ASP A 25 15.84 -15.13 3.39
C ASP A 25 16.70 -15.73 2.27
N PRO A 26 16.52 -17.00 1.86
CA PRO A 26 17.25 -17.62 0.74
C PRO A 26 17.17 -16.86 -0.60
N SER A 27 16.16 -16.03 -0.79
CA SER A 27 16.04 -15.11 -1.95
C SER A 27 16.99 -13.91 -1.91
N GLY A 28 17.80 -13.78 -0.85
CA GLY A 28 18.65 -12.62 -0.61
C GLY A 28 17.92 -11.42 0.06
N CYS A 29 16.62 -11.53 0.30
CA CYS A 29 15.89 -10.50 1.02
C CYS A 29 16.28 -10.46 2.50
N TRP A 30 16.49 -9.27 3.03
CA TRP A 30 16.60 -9.02 4.46
C TRP A 30 15.21 -8.68 5.01
N LEU A 31 14.53 -9.66 5.56
CA LEU A 31 13.15 -9.50 6.01
C LEU A 31 13.11 -8.84 7.38
N TRP A 32 12.37 -7.73 7.47
CA TRP A 32 12.12 -7.03 8.72
C TRP A 32 11.14 -7.78 9.60
N THR A 33 11.54 -8.13 10.82
CA THR A 33 10.74 -8.84 11.82
C THR A 33 10.28 -7.95 12.97
N GLY A 34 10.65 -6.67 12.95
CA GLY A 34 10.22 -5.69 13.95
C GLY A 34 8.79 -5.19 13.73
N TRP A 35 8.43 -4.11 14.44
CA TRP A 35 7.12 -3.49 14.28
C TRP A 35 6.84 -3.07 12.84
N THR A 36 5.58 -3.23 12.39
CA THR A 36 5.10 -2.81 11.07
C THR A 36 3.84 -1.95 11.20
N ASN A 37 3.57 -1.13 10.21
CA ASN A 37 2.29 -0.42 10.06
C ASN A 37 1.26 -1.22 9.21
N GLY A 38 1.48 -2.51 9.03
CA GLY A 38 0.71 -3.40 8.15
C GLY A 38 1.29 -3.55 6.74
N TRP A 39 2.10 -2.61 6.28
CA TRP A 39 2.71 -2.62 4.94
C TRP A 39 4.24 -2.54 4.99
N TYR A 40 4.80 -1.67 5.80
CA TYR A 40 6.23 -1.40 5.89
C TYR A 40 6.74 -1.57 7.32
N GLY A 41 7.98 -2.01 7.42
CA GLY A 41 8.69 -2.08 8.69
C GLY A 41 8.98 -0.68 9.25
N GLY A 42 8.89 -0.54 10.58
CA GLY A 42 9.24 0.67 11.29
C GLY A 42 10.35 0.45 12.30
N PHE A 43 11.33 1.34 12.30
CA PHE A 43 12.42 1.39 13.26
C PHE A 43 12.28 2.62 14.14
N ALA A 44 12.56 2.48 15.43
CA ALA A 44 12.48 3.58 16.39
C ALA A 44 13.87 4.13 16.71
N PHE A 45 14.06 5.41 16.40
CA PHE A 45 15.16 6.22 16.89
C PHE A 45 14.65 7.09 18.05
N GLY A 46 14.97 6.74 19.29
CA GLY A 46 14.43 7.45 20.45
C GLY A 46 12.90 7.52 20.39
N HIS A 47 12.34 8.72 20.30
CA HIS A 47 10.89 8.96 20.23
C HIS A 47 10.33 9.00 18.80
N HIS A 48 11.16 8.91 17.77
CA HIS A 48 10.76 8.98 16.38
C HIS A 48 10.65 7.58 15.76
N LYS A 49 9.61 7.39 14.94
CA LYS A 49 9.46 6.19 14.12
C LYS A 49 9.77 6.54 12.67
N VAL A 50 10.68 5.78 12.08
CA VAL A 50 11.10 5.92 10.68
C VAL A 50 10.90 4.60 9.96
N TYR A 51 10.77 4.63 8.64
CA TYR A 51 10.64 3.39 7.87
C TYR A 51 11.97 2.64 7.82
N ALA A 52 11.94 1.34 8.17
CA ALA A 52 13.15 0.52 8.27
C ALA A 52 13.93 0.44 6.94
N HIS A 53 13.25 0.28 5.80
CA HIS A 53 13.90 0.24 4.49
C HIS A 53 14.59 1.57 4.15
N ARG A 54 14.04 2.72 4.57
CA ARG A 54 14.69 4.02 4.35
C ARG A 54 15.95 4.17 5.19
N VAL A 55 15.87 3.78 6.46
CA VAL A 55 17.03 3.77 7.37
C VAL A 55 18.14 2.88 6.84
N SER A 56 17.80 1.68 6.36
CA SER A 56 18.76 0.78 5.74
C SER A 56 19.44 1.40 4.52
N TYR A 57 18.65 1.98 3.62
CA TYR A 57 19.18 2.64 2.43
C TYR A 57 20.12 3.80 2.80
N GLU A 58 19.69 4.69 3.70
CA GLU A 58 20.46 5.87 4.08
C GLU A 58 21.75 5.50 4.83
N HIS A 59 21.76 4.40 5.60
CA HIS A 59 22.95 3.91 6.29
C HIS A 59 23.98 3.30 5.33
N HIS A 60 23.54 2.47 4.37
CA HIS A 60 24.45 1.68 3.54
C HIS A 60 24.78 2.35 2.20
N VAL A 61 23.88 3.13 1.65
CA VAL A 61 24.01 3.75 0.32
C VAL A 61 24.25 5.25 0.43
N GLY A 62 23.53 5.92 1.33
CA GLY A 62 23.64 7.37 1.53
C GLY A 62 22.30 8.08 1.56
N PRO A 63 22.31 9.41 1.75
CA PRO A 63 21.09 10.19 1.93
C PRO A 63 20.17 10.08 0.71
N ILE A 64 18.87 9.92 0.97
CA ILE A 64 17.85 9.87 -0.09
C ILE A 64 17.67 11.28 -0.66
N PRO A 65 17.92 11.51 -1.96
CA PRO A 65 17.80 12.82 -2.58
C PRO A 65 16.37 13.37 -2.42
N LYS A 66 16.26 14.68 -2.21
CA LYS A 66 14.98 15.35 -2.03
C LYS A 66 14.04 15.09 -3.22
N GLY A 67 12.81 14.69 -2.92
CA GLY A 67 11.80 14.39 -3.94
C GLY A 67 11.82 12.94 -4.45
N LEU A 68 12.81 12.13 -4.05
CA LEU A 68 12.82 10.71 -4.36
C LEU A 68 12.14 9.87 -3.27
N THR A 69 11.70 8.69 -3.65
CA THR A 69 11.17 7.65 -2.78
C THR A 69 11.97 6.37 -2.98
N ILE A 70 11.88 5.44 -2.03
CA ILE A 70 12.55 4.15 -2.15
C ILE A 70 11.59 3.12 -2.77
N ASP A 71 12.02 2.52 -3.88
CA ASP A 71 11.37 1.36 -4.49
C ASP A 71 12.01 0.06 -3.99
N HIS A 72 11.22 -1.00 -3.91
CA HIS A 72 11.67 -2.36 -3.62
C HIS A 72 11.79 -3.15 -4.94
N LEU A 73 13.00 -3.35 -5.42
CA LEU A 73 13.27 -4.10 -6.65
C LEU A 73 12.73 -5.54 -6.56
N CYS A 74 12.82 -6.14 -5.38
CA CYS A 74 12.31 -7.48 -5.07
C CYS A 74 10.78 -7.53 -4.84
N LYS A 75 10.07 -6.39 -4.85
CA LYS A 75 8.63 -6.24 -4.56
C LYS A 75 8.19 -6.68 -3.15
N VAL A 76 9.11 -7.04 -2.28
CA VAL A 76 8.86 -7.42 -0.88
C VAL A 76 8.93 -6.18 0.01
N LYS A 77 7.81 -5.65 0.44
CA LYS A 77 7.70 -4.38 1.21
C LYS A 77 8.38 -4.41 2.58
N LEU A 78 8.61 -5.60 3.13
CA LEU A 78 9.34 -5.78 4.38
C LEU A 78 10.83 -6.03 4.18
N CYS A 79 11.32 -6.07 2.94
CA CYS A 79 12.74 -6.18 2.66
C CYS A 79 13.46 -4.87 3.02
N VAL A 80 14.57 -5.00 3.72
CA VAL A 80 15.46 -3.89 4.08
C VAL A 80 16.88 -4.08 3.52
N ASN A 81 17.09 -5.05 2.60
CA ASN A 81 18.37 -5.24 1.93
C ASN A 81 18.69 -4.03 1.05
N PRO A 82 19.78 -3.27 1.28
CA PRO A 82 20.13 -2.10 0.48
C PRO A 82 20.29 -2.40 -1.01
N GLU A 83 20.74 -3.58 -1.39
CA GLU A 83 20.88 -4.01 -2.79
C GLU A 83 19.53 -4.22 -3.49
N HIS A 84 18.44 -4.40 -2.73
CA HIS A 84 17.08 -4.53 -3.22
C HIS A 84 16.29 -3.22 -3.16
N LEU A 85 16.94 -2.11 -2.80
CA LEU A 85 16.32 -0.79 -2.64
C LEU A 85 16.91 0.21 -3.63
N GLU A 86 16.07 1.00 -4.25
CA GLU A 86 16.49 2.04 -5.20
C GLU A 86 15.76 3.35 -4.93
N ALA A 87 16.50 4.46 -4.94
CA ALA A 87 15.91 5.80 -4.86
C ALA A 87 15.43 6.24 -6.24
N VAL A 88 14.12 6.37 -6.41
CA VAL A 88 13.47 6.72 -7.68
C VAL A 88 12.46 7.84 -7.48
N THR A 89 12.03 8.47 -8.59
CA THR A 89 10.91 9.41 -8.52
C THR A 89 9.61 8.67 -8.13
N TYR A 90 8.68 9.39 -7.51
CA TYR A 90 7.35 8.84 -7.22
C TYR A 90 6.67 8.26 -8.47
N HIS A 91 6.80 8.95 -9.62
CA HIS A 91 6.22 8.51 -10.88
C HIS A 91 6.84 7.20 -11.38
N GLU A 92 8.16 7.05 -11.29
CA GLU A 92 8.86 5.83 -11.67
C GLU A 92 8.51 4.66 -10.73
N ASN A 93 8.49 4.90 -9.41
CA ASN A 93 8.06 3.88 -8.45
C ASN A 93 6.62 3.42 -8.72
N LEU A 94 5.73 4.35 -9.01
CA LEU A 94 4.35 4.02 -9.38
C LEU A 94 4.30 3.21 -10.68
N ARG A 95 5.09 3.58 -11.69
CA ARG A 95 5.17 2.84 -12.97
C ARG A 95 5.68 1.41 -12.82
N ARG A 96 6.61 1.18 -11.88
CA ARG A 96 7.18 -0.15 -11.57
C ARG A 96 6.32 -0.98 -10.62
N SER A 97 5.36 -0.37 -9.93
CA SER A 97 4.52 -1.07 -8.97
C SER A 97 3.52 -2.00 -9.67
N ASP A 98 3.23 -3.14 -9.04
CA ASP A 98 2.18 -4.06 -9.53
C ASP A 98 0.79 -3.40 -9.52
N CYS A 99 0.60 -2.36 -8.68
CA CYS A 99 -0.55 -1.48 -8.76
C CYS A 99 -0.64 -0.76 -10.11
N TRP A 100 0.50 -0.46 -10.77
CA TRP A 100 0.51 0.11 -12.11
C TRP A 100 0.28 -0.95 -13.18
N ALA A 101 0.77 -2.18 -13.01
CA ALA A 101 0.39 -3.30 -13.88
C ALA A 101 -1.12 -3.60 -13.79
N GLY A 102 -1.73 -3.44 -12.59
CA GLY A 102 -3.19 -3.43 -12.41
C GLY A 102 -3.86 -2.10 -12.77
N VAL A 103 -3.18 -0.97 -12.59
CA VAL A 103 -3.65 0.40 -12.91
C VAL A 103 -3.33 0.76 -14.36
N SER A 104 -2.42 0.09 -15.06
CA SER A 104 -2.31 0.23 -16.51
C SER A 104 -3.48 -0.43 -17.24
N GLN A 105 -4.17 -1.38 -16.62
CA GLN A 105 -5.55 -1.73 -17.01
C GLN A 105 -6.57 -0.66 -16.56
N TYR A 106 -6.24 0.18 -15.56
CA TYR A 106 -7.02 1.36 -15.14
C TYR A 106 -6.48 2.67 -15.75
N HIS A 107 -5.29 2.68 -16.39
CA HIS A 107 -4.80 3.80 -17.17
C HIS A 107 -5.37 3.73 -18.57
N ARG A 108 -6.48 4.39 -18.64
CA ARG A 108 -7.22 4.68 -19.85
C ARG A 108 -7.56 3.41 -20.62
N PRO A 109 -8.47 2.58 -20.12
CA PRO A 109 -9.44 2.09 -21.04
C PRO A 109 -9.87 3.33 -21.82
N ASP A 110 -10.08 3.20 -23.09
CA ASP A 110 -10.79 4.14 -23.90
C ASP A 110 -11.52 5.17 -23.04
N GLN A 111 -11.11 6.45 -23.11
CA GLN A 111 -11.68 7.52 -22.24
C GLN A 111 -13.22 7.59 -22.35
N SER A 112 -13.79 6.82 -23.27
CA SER A 112 -15.21 6.64 -23.46
C SER A 112 -15.87 5.73 -22.43
N LYS A 113 -15.11 4.90 -21.64
CA LYS A 113 -15.69 3.93 -20.70
C LYS A 113 -15.29 4.17 -19.24
N CYS A 114 -16.14 3.73 -18.31
CA CYS A 114 -15.86 3.79 -16.88
C CYS A 114 -14.69 2.88 -16.51
N GLY A 115 -14.06 3.12 -15.33
CA GLY A 115 -12.90 2.37 -14.86
C GLY A 115 -13.08 0.84 -14.75
N ALA A 116 -14.34 0.34 -14.75
CA ALA A 116 -14.65 -1.08 -14.87
C ALA A 116 -14.75 -1.56 -16.33
N GLY A 117 -14.62 -0.66 -17.31
CA GLY A 117 -14.76 -0.98 -18.73
C GLY A 117 -16.18 -1.34 -19.19
N LEU A 118 -17.18 -1.27 -18.29
CA LEU A 118 -18.52 -1.81 -18.51
C LEU A 118 -19.52 -0.78 -19.06
N HIS A 119 -19.32 0.50 -18.81
CA HIS A 119 -20.28 1.56 -19.12
C HIS A 119 -19.58 2.74 -19.78
N ASP A 120 -20.26 3.37 -20.75
CA ASP A 120 -19.74 4.55 -21.42
C ASP A 120 -19.63 5.73 -20.46
N TRP A 121 -18.52 6.49 -20.62
CA TRP A 121 -18.22 7.67 -19.81
C TRP A 121 -18.89 8.91 -20.40
N ILE A 122 -20.23 8.87 -20.44
CA ILE A 122 -21.10 9.93 -20.94
C ILE A 122 -21.78 10.65 -19.77
N PRO A 123 -22.25 11.91 -19.95
CA PRO A 123 -22.83 12.69 -18.86
C PRO A 123 -23.93 11.99 -18.08
N GLU A 124 -24.77 11.20 -18.76
CA GLU A 124 -25.88 10.44 -18.16
C GLU A 124 -25.39 9.36 -17.19
N ASN A 125 -24.22 8.82 -17.44
CA ASN A 125 -23.60 7.76 -16.62
C ASN A 125 -22.69 8.32 -15.53
N LEU A 126 -22.53 9.65 -15.43
CA LEU A 126 -21.65 10.28 -14.48
C LEU A 126 -22.39 10.83 -13.26
N LYS A 127 -21.77 10.72 -12.10
CA LYS A 127 -22.19 11.33 -10.85
C LYS A 127 -21.01 12.02 -10.19
N LYS A 128 -21.18 13.28 -9.83
CA LYS A 128 -20.18 14.02 -9.08
C LYS A 128 -20.13 13.54 -7.62
N ASN A 129 -18.92 13.35 -7.09
CA ASN A 129 -18.68 12.96 -5.71
C ASN A 129 -17.50 13.76 -5.16
N GLY A 130 -17.78 14.88 -4.52
CA GLY A 130 -16.75 15.87 -4.17
C GLY A 130 -16.10 16.45 -5.42
N SER A 131 -14.76 16.39 -5.50
CA SER A 131 -13.97 16.84 -6.67
C SER A 131 -13.87 15.79 -7.79
N ALA A 132 -14.33 14.55 -7.57
CA ALA A 132 -14.19 13.45 -8.52
C ALA A 132 -15.51 13.07 -9.19
N TRP A 133 -15.41 12.53 -10.43
CA TRP A 133 -16.52 11.93 -11.14
C TRP A 133 -16.51 10.41 -10.96
N LYS A 134 -17.69 9.81 -10.80
CA LYS A 134 -17.88 8.35 -10.66
C LYS A 134 -18.93 7.86 -11.64
N CYS A 135 -18.78 6.62 -12.11
CA CYS A 135 -19.81 5.96 -12.91
C CYS A 135 -21.03 5.67 -12.02
N ARG A 136 -22.17 6.24 -12.41
CA ARG A 136 -23.47 6.10 -11.73
C ARG A 136 -23.96 4.67 -11.72
N LEU A 137 -23.80 3.96 -12.83
CA LEU A 137 -24.27 2.58 -12.98
C LEU A 137 -23.47 1.62 -12.10
N CYS A 138 -22.13 1.70 -12.11
CA CYS A 138 -21.30 0.91 -11.19
C CYS A 138 -21.57 1.23 -9.71
N HIS A 139 -21.86 2.49 -9.40
CA HIS A 139 -22.22 2.89 -8.03
C HIS A 139 -23.56 2.27 -7.61
N ASN A 140 -24.56 2.29 -8.49
CA ASN A 140 -25.87 1.71 -8.23
C ASN A 140 -25.80 0.19 -8.06
N LEU A 141 -25.04 -0.51 -8.91
CA LEU A 141 -24.82 -1.96 -8.78
C LEU A 141 -24.22 -2.33 -7.44
N ARG A 142 -23.15 -1.65 -7.01
CA ARG A 142 -22.54 -1.88 -5.69
C ARG A 142 -23.52 -1.63 -4.54
N ASN A 143 -24.38 -0.62 -4.66
CA ASN A 143 -25.38 -0.34 -3.64
C ASN A 143 -26.47 -1.41 -3.57
N LEU A 144 -26.87 -1.98 -4.71
CA LEU A 144 -27.82 -3.10 -4.77
C LEU A 144 -27.21 -4.35 -4.11
N GLU A 145 -26.01 -4.74 -4.50
CA GLU A 145 -25.28 -5.86 -3.88
C GLU A 145 -25.07 -5.69 -2.36
N TYR A 146 -24.81 -4.46 -1.91
CA TYR A 146 -24.71 -4.17 -0.49
C TYR A 146 -26.04 -4.34 0.23
N LYS A 147 -27.16 -3.89 -0.38
CA LYS A 147 -28.50 -4.04 0.19
C LYS A 147 -28.91 -5.51 0.27
N GLU A 148 -28.61 -6.29 -0.77
CA GLU A 148 -28.88 -7.72 -0.79
C GLU A 148 -28.09 -8.48 0.27
N ARG A 149 -26.78 -8.20 0.41
CA ARG A 149 -25.96 -8.77 1.47
C ARG A 149 -26.48 -8.43 2.87
N LYS A 150 -26.94 -7.19 3.09
CA LYS A 150 -27.57 -6.81 4.37
C LYS A 150 -28.90 -7.53 4.60
N LYS A 151 -29.67 -7.77 3.56
CA LYS A 151 -30.95 -8.49 3.66
C LYS A 151 -30.70 -9.97 4.02
N CYS A 152 -29.75 -10.64 3.36
CA CYS A 152 -29.35 -12.02 3.71
C CYS A 152 -28.86 -12.11 5.16
N ALA A 153 -27.93 -11.25 5.58
CA ALA A 153 -27.42 -11.26 6.96
C ALA A 153 -28.54 -11.04 8.03
N ARG A 154 -29.60 -10.33 7.67
CA ARG A 154 -30.74 -10.08 8.56
C ARG A 154 -31.68 -11.29 8.65
N THR A 155 -31.91 -11.98 7.54
CA THR A 155 -32.70 -13.22 7.50
C THR A 155 -31.99 -14.36 8.25
N ASP A 156 -30.67 -14.44 8.18
CA ASP A 156 -29.88 -15.44 8.90
C ASP A 156 -29.93 -15.21 10.43
N LEU A 157 -29.91 -13.96 10.88
CA LEU A 157 -30.05 -13.60 12.29
C LEU A 157 -31.46 -13.90 12.83
N GLU A 158 -32.51 -13.65 12.04
CA GLU A 158 -33.90 -13.96 12.40
C GLU A 158 -34.16 -15.47 12.44
N ALA A 159 -33.54 -16.24 11.56
CA ALA A 159 -33.60 -17.70 11.55
C ALA A 159 -32.94 -18.33 12.80
N VAL A 160 -31.79 -17.80 13.23
CA VAL A 160 -31.10 -18.24 14.46
C VAL A 160 -31.91 -17.89 15.72
N HIS A 161 -32.57 -16.73 15.74
CA HIS A 161 -33.37 -16.30 16.90
C HIS A 161 -34.67 -17.11 17.07
N ASN A 162 -35.28 -17.54 15.97
CA ASN A 162 -36.50 -18.35 15.97
C ASN A 162 -36.23 -19.86 16.21
N GLY A 163 -35.02 -20.35 15.98
CA GLY A 163 -34.62 -21.73 16.21
C GLY A 163 -34.40 -22.10 17.70
N HIS A 164 -34.33 -21.12 18.60
CA HIS A 164 -34.10 -21.33 20.04
C HIS A 164 -35.39 -21.29 20.91
N ARG A 165 -36.56 -21.26 20.26
CA ARG A 165 -37.87 -21.29 20.94
C ARG A 165 -38.65 -22.59 20.68
N ARG A 166 -38.02 -23.74 20.84
CA ARG A 166 -38.72 -25.02 20.93
C ARG A 166 -38.08 -25.87 22.04
#